data_f45d96a2af18bf9f9f3366557991d7a8
#
_entry.id   f45d96a2af18bf9f9f3366557991d7a8
#
_cell.length_a   1.000
_cell.length_b   1.000
_cell.length_c   1.000
_cell.angle_alpha   90.00
_cell.angle_beta   90.00
_cell.angle_gamma   90.00
#
_symmetry.space_group_name_H-M   'P 1'
#
loop_
_entity.id
_entity.type
_entity.pdbx_description
1 polymer ?
#
loop_
_entity_poly.entity_id
_entity_poly.type
_entity_poly.pdbx_seq_one_letter_code
_entity_poly.pdbx_strand_id
1 'polypeptide(L)'
;VTSETHAAATAIQLCCSFCAKPSSAVEKVIAGPGVYICNECVELCNEVLRSEHGEPSDAGAGLSAWESGMTDEQILERLPRVAAAGAQTEASLQRLVTNLRERKVTWARIGAALGIARQSAWERFSGED
;
A
#
# COMPACT_ATOMS: atom_id res chain seq x y z
N VAL A 1 29.32 -4.47 4.87
CA VAL A 1 28.94 -3.70 6.01
C VAL A 1 28.38 -2.36 5.63
N THR A 2 29.17 -1.59 4.96
CA THR A 2 28.65 -0.32 4.49
C THR A 2 27.54 -0.49 3.49
N SER A 3 27.50 -1.63 2.82
CA SER A 3 26.46 -1.85 1.85
C SER A 3 25.09 -1.94 2.51
N GLU A 4 25.02 -2.50 3.69
CA GLU A 4 23.75 -2.56 4.38
C GLU A 4 23.28 -1.17 4.75
N THR A 5 24.19 -0.38 5.27
CA THR A 5 23.87 0.99 5.60
C THR A 5 23.41 1.75 4.39
N HIS A 6 24.10 1.55 3.32
CA HIS A 6 23.78 2.20 2.07
C HIS A 6 22.39 1.82 1.60
N ALA A 7 22.11 0.54 1.60
CA ALA A 7 20.79 0.06 1.18
C ALA A 7 19.70 0.65 2.06
N ALA A 8 19.95 0.68 3.35
CA ALA A 8 18.97 1.23 4.27
C ALA A 8 18.74 2.69 4.00
N ALA A 9 19.80 3.42 3.68
CA ALA A 9 19.67 4.84 3.44
C ALA A 9 18.86 5.15 2.21
N THR A 10 19.03 4.34 1.18
CA THR A 10 18.31 4.57 -0.07
C THR A 10 16.95 3.91 -0.07
N ALA A 11 16.77 2.93 0.76
CA ALA A 11 15.54 2.17 0.75
C ALA A 11 14.39 3.02 1.21
N ILE A 12 13.30 2.96 0.49
CA ILE A 12 12.06 3.46 0.99
C ILE A 12 11.70 2.54 2.14
N GLN A 13 11.55 3.13 3.30
CA GLN A 13 11.25 2.32 4.45
C GLN A 13 9.85 1.74 4.29
N LEU A 14 9.76 0.43 4.31
CA LEU A 14 8.48 -0.24 4.20
C LEU A 14 7.67 0.03 5.46
N CYS A 15 6.39 0.21 5.26
CA CYS A 15 5.50 0.38 6.38
C CYS A 15 4.29 -0.51 6.19
N CYS A 16 3.66 -0.83 7.30
CA CYS A 16 2.43 -1.59 7.29
C CYS A 16 1.34 -0.78 6.62
N SER A 17 0.62 -1.39 5.70
CA SER A 17 -0.47 -0.69 5.01
C SER A 17 -1.67 -0.47 5.91
N PHE A 18 -1.73 -1.17 7.03
CA PHE A 18 -2.86 -1.07 7.96
C PHE A 18 -2.64 -0.01 9.03
N CYS A 19 -1.47 -0.03 9.67
CA CYS A 19 -1.23 0.87 10.79
C CYS A 19 -0.13 1.89 10.51
N ALA A 20 0.57 1.74 9.39
CA ALA A 20 1.61 2.67 8.94
C ALA A 20 2.88 2.63 9.79
N LYS A 21 3.02 1.68 10.70
CA LYS A 21 4.27 1.54 11.43
C LYS A 21 5.36 1.11 10.47
N PRO A 22 6.56 1.68 10.60
CA PRO A 22 7.67 1.25 9.76
C PRO A 22 8.10 -0.15 10.12
N SER A 23 8.74 -0.83 9.18
CA SER A 23 9.18 -2.20 9.40
C SER A 23 10.13 -2.30 10.58
N SER A 24 10.85 -1.23 10.89
CA SER A 24 11.78 -1.22 12.01
C SER A 24 11.07 -1.21 13.35
N ALA A 25 9.79 -0.86 13.38
CA ALA A 25 9.05 -0.78 14.64
C ALA A 25 8.22 -2.04 14.92
N VAL A 26 8.28 -3.03 14.09
CA VAL A 26 7.53 -4.27 14.24
C VAL A 26 8.47 -5.45 14.02
N GLU A 27 8.02 -6.62 14.41
CA GLU A 27 8.87 -7.81 14.28
C GLU A 27 8.93 -8.30 12.84
N LYS A 28 7.82 -8.23 12.13
CA LYS A 28 7.76 -8.80 10.80
C LYS A 28 6.73 -8.08 9.98
N VAL A 29 7.04 -7.91 8.71
CA VAL A 29 6.10 -7.36 7.73
C VAL A 29 5.93 -8.39 6.64
N ILE A 30 4.68 -8.68 6.32
CA ILE A 30 4.33 -9.67 5.31
C ILE A 30 3.87 -8.92 4.08
N ALA A 31 4.42 -9.29 2.93
CA ALA A 31 4.13 -8.60 1.69
C ALA A 31 2.98 -9.27 0.95
N GLY A 32 2.06 -8.46 0.47
CA GLY A 32 1.09 -8.87 -0.52
C GLY A 32 1.38 -8.13 -1.81
N PRO A 33 0.50 -8.22 -2.80
CA PRO A 33 0.73 -7.50 -4.04
C PRO A 33 0.50 -6.01 -3.83
N GLY A 34 1.59 -5.28 -3.67
CA GLY A 34 1.53 -3.83 -3.50
C GLY A 34 1.18 -3.35 -2.12
N VAL A 35 0.98 -4.27 -1.18
CA VAL A 35 0.60 -3.90 0.18
C VAL A 35 1.39 -4.73 1.17
N TYR A 36 1.36 -4.30 2.43
CA TYR A 36 2.13 -4.94 3.50
C TYR A 36 1.31 -4.95 4.78
N ILE A 37 1.52 -5.95 5.60
CA ILE A 37 0.85 -6.03 6.89
C ILE A 37 1.86 -6.48 7.94
N CYS A 38 1.89 -5.79 9.07
CA CYS A 38 2.82 -6.14 10.12
C CYS A 38 2.23 -7.22 11.02
N ASN A 39 3.11 -7.82 11.82
CA ASN A 39 2.68 -8.88 12.72
C ASN A 39 1.64 -8.43 13.72
N GLU A 40 1.70 -7.18 14.15
CA GLU A 40 0.72 -6.67 15.12
C GLU A 40 -0.66 -6.57 14.48
N CYS A 41 -0.72 -6.12 13.23
CA CYS A 41 -1.99 -6.05 12.54
C CYS A 41 -2.54 -7.44 12.20
N VAL A 42 -1.65 -8.41 11.95
CA VAL A 42 -2.09 -9.77 11.76
C VAL A 42 -2.77 -10.30 13.02
N GLU A 43 -2.20 -10.01 14.19
CA GLU A 43 -2.81 -10.43 15.44
C GLU A 43 -4.17 -9.76 15.62
N LEU A 44 -4.23 -8.49 15.31
CA LEU A 44 -5.52 -7.79 15.38
C LEU A 44 -6.53 -8.41 14.45
N CYS A 45 -6.11 -8.77 13.26
CA CYS A 45 -7.00 -9.43 12.31
C CYS A 45 -7.47 -10.77 12.84
N ASN A 46 -6.58 -11.51 13.50
CA ASN A 46 -6.96 -12.78 14.08
C ASN A 46 -8.04 -12.60 15.16
N GLU A 47 -7.90 -11.55 15.95
CA GLU A 47 -8.91 -11.27 16.96
C GLU A 47 -10.25 -10.95 16.32
N VAL A 48 -10.22 -10.16 15.26
CA VAL A 48 -11.45 -9.83 14.54
C VAL A 48 -12.08 -11.07 13.95
N LEU A 49 -11.26 -11.94 13.37
CA LEU A 49 -11.77 -13.17 12.77
C LEU A 49 -12.37 -14.11 13.80
N ARG A 50 -11.83 -14.12 15.00
CA ARG A 50 -12.37 -14.95 16.07
C ARG A 50 -13.62 -14.34 16.70
N SER A 51 -13.85 -13.07 16.47
CA SER A 51 -15.01 -12.38 17.00
C SER A 51 -16.24 -12.77 16.21
N GLU A 52 -17.35 -12.97 16.90
CA GLU A 52 -18.60 -13.28 16.25
C GLU A 52 -19.29 -12.05 15.69
N HIS A 53 -18.72 -10.89 15.95
CA HIS A 53 -19.36 -9.64 15.54
C HIS A 53 -18.79 -9.08 14.24
N GLY A 54 -17.87 -9.78 13.61
CA GLY A 54 -17.32 -9.34 12.35
C GLY A 54 -18.35 -9.48 11.25
N GLU A 55 -18.77 -8.36 10.70
CA GLU A 55 -19.78 -8.37 9.65
C GLU A 55 -19.12 -7.94 8.35
N PRO A 56 -18.71 -8.89 7.55
CA PRO A 56 -17.97 -8.55 6.33
C PRO A 56 -18.77 -7.67 5.38
N SER A 57 -20.07 -7.81 5.36
CA SER A 57 -20.89 -7.00 4.47
C SER A 57 -20.87 -5.52 4.86
N ASP A 58 -20.46 -5.23 6.06
CA ASP A 58 -20.47 -3.87 6.56
C ASP A 58 -19.09 -3.23 6.56
N ALA A 59 -18.12 -3.82 5.87
CA ALA A 59 -16.75 -3.31 5.91
C ALA A 59 -16.69 -1.84 5.52
N GLY A 60 -17.36 -1.48 4.43
CA GLY A 60 -17.36 -0.10 4.01
C GLY A 60 -18.10 0.82 4.98
N ALA A 61 -19.23 0.36 5.45
CA ALA A 61 -20.01 1.13 6.41
C ALA A 61 -19.25 1.27 7.72
N GLY A 62 -18.55 0.20 8.12
CA GLY A 62 -17.74 0.25 9.34
C GLY A 62 -16.65 1.28 9.27
N LEU A 63 -15.99 1.39 8.11
CA LEU A 63 -14.95 2.40 7.93
C LEU A 63 -15.52 3.79 8.03
N SER A 64 -16.66 4.01 7.39
CA SER A 64 -17.30 5.32 7.43
C SER A 64 -17.69 5.71 8.84
N ALA A 65 -18.30 4.78 9.56
CA ALA A 65 -18.71 5.04 10.93
C ALA A 65 -17.50 5.34 11.81
N TRP A 66 -16.44 4.61 11.58
CA TRP A 66 -15.21 4.81 12.35
C TRP A 66 -14.64 6.20 12.11
N GLU A 67 -14.62 6.62 10.86
CA GLU A 67 -14.08 7.93 10.52
C GLU A 67 -14.94 9.04 11.11
N SER A 68 -16.25 8.89 11.07
CA SER A 68 -17.13 9.94 11.57
C SER A 68 -17.03 10.12 13.07
N GLY A 69 -16.49 9.13 13.77
CA GLY A 69 -16.30 9.26 15.20
C GLY A 69 -14.97 9.87 15.61
N MET A 70 -14.15 10.27 14.65
CA MET A 70 -12.83 10.81 14.94
C MET A 70 -12.89 12.32 15.04
N THR A 71 -12.03 12.87 15.91
CA THR A 71 -11.88 14.32 15.97
C THR A 71 -11.05 14.80 14.80
N ASP A 72 -11.12 16.12 14.55
CA ASP A 72 -10.32 16.71 13.48
C ASP A 72 -8.84 16.41 13.67
N GLU A 73 -8.35 16.51 14.90
CA GLU A 73 -6.94 16.26 15.18
C GLU A 73 -6.57 14.82 14.87
N GLN A 74 -7.44 13.88 15.18
CA GLN A 74 -7.19 12.48 14.88
C GLN A 74 -7.14 12.24 13.38
N ILE A 75 -8.02 12.87 12.65
CA ILE A 75 -8.03 12.75 11.19
C ILE A 75 -6.76 13.35 10.61
N LEU A 76 -6.39 14.55 11.09
CA LEU A 76 -5.17 15.18 10.60
C LEU A 76 -3.94 14.34 10.87
N GLU A 77 -3.90 13.67 12.01
CA GLU A 77 -2.77 12.83 12.34
C GLU A 77 -2.68 11.62 11.42
N ARG A 78 -3.81 11.18 10.90
CA ARG A 78 -3.83 10.03 10.01
C ARG A 78 -3.46 10.37 8.58
N LEU A 79 -3.63 11.62 8.18
CA LEU A 79 -3.38 11.98 6.79
C LEU A 79 -1.99 11.57 6.30
N PRO A 80 -0.91 11.89 7.02
CA PRO A 80 0.41 11.48 6.53
C PRO A 80 0.57 9.97 6.49
N ARG A 81 -0.09 9.24 7.39
CA ARG A 81 0.01 7.79 7.37
C ARG A 81 -0.67 7.19 6.15
N VAL A 82 -1.86 7.70 5.84
CA VAL A 82 -2.57 7.23 4.65
C VAL A 82 -1.82 7.62 3.40
N ALA A 83 -1.29 8.83 3.37
CA ALA A 83 -0.52 9.29 2.23
C ALA A 83 0.72 8.44 2.02
N ALA A 84 1.39 8.04 3.10
CA ALA A 84 2.57 7.20 2.99
C ALA A 84 2.21 5.83 2.44
N ALA A 85 1.09 5.27 2.88
CA ALA A 85 0.64 3.98 2.37
C ALA A 85 0.31 4.09 0.89
N GLY A 86 -0.32 5.20 0.50
CA GLY A 86 -0.64 5.43 -0.90
C GLY A 86 0.60 5.52 -1.77
N ALA A 87 1.61 6.25 -1.29
CA ALA A 87 2.86 6.39 -2.03
C ALA A 87 3.55 5.04 -2.18
N GLN A 88 3.50 4.22 -1.15
CA GLN A 88 4.11 2.91 -1.20
C GLN A 88 3.40 2.02 -2.23
N THR A 89 2.10 2.09 -2.28
CA THR A 89 1.32 1.32 -3.24
C THR A 89 1.59 1.81 -4.66
N GLU A 90 1.69 3.11 -4.83
CA GLU A 90 1.98 3.68 -6.15
C GLU A 90 3.37 3.25 -6.62
N ALA A 91 4.34 3.23 -5.71
CA ALA A 91 5.68 2.76 -6.07
C ALA A 91 5.66 1.28 -6.48
N SER A 92 4.85 0.49 -5.81
CA SER A 92 4.70 -0.92 -6.18
C SER A 92 4.09 -1.07 -7.56
N LEU A 93 3.09 -0.26 -7.85
CA LEU A 93 2.45 -0.28 -9.16
C LEU A 93 3.46 0.07 -10.26
N GLN A 94 4.26 1.10 -10.00
CA GLN A 94 5.28 1.50 -10.97
C GLN A 94 6.27 0.37 -11.22
N ARG A 95 6.69 -0.33 -10.16
CA ARG A 95 7.63 -1.43 -10.32
C ARG A 95 7.04 -2.55 -11.15
N LEU A 96 5.77 -2.85 -10.93
CA LEU A 96 5.11 -3.91 -11.69
C LEU A 96 5.02 -3.56 -13.16
N VAL A 97 4.67 -2.31 -13.45
CA VAL A 97 4.59 -1.87 -14.84
C VAL A 97 5.97 -1.92 -15.49
N THR A 98 7.00 -1.45 -14.79
CA THR A 98 8.36 -1.50 -15.30
C THR A 98 8.76 -2.94 -15.62
N ASN A 99 8.43 -3.86 -14.72
CA ASN A 99 8.72 -5.27 -14.92
C ASN A 99 8.04 -5.79 -16.19
N LEU A 100 6.79 -5.42 -16.38
CA LEU A 100 6.06 -5.84 -17.58
C LEU A 100 6.69 -5.28 -18.83
N ARG A 101 7.13 -4.02 -18.79
CA ARG A 101 7.78 -3.43 -19.95
C ARG A 101 9.10 -4.13 -20.28
N GLU A 102 9.82 -4.53 -19.26
CA GLU A 102 11.05 -5.29 -19.48
C GLU A 102 10.77 -6.63 -20.12
N ARG A 103 9.59 -7.17 -19.89
CA ARG A 103 9.15 -8.43 -20.50
C ARG A 103 8.48 -8.20 -21.84
N LYS A 104 8.54 -6.97 -22.36
CA LYS A 104 8.01 -6.63 -23.68
C LYS A 104 6.48 -6.64 -23.74
N VAL A 105 5.83 -6.51 -22.61
CA VAL A 105 4.37 -6.37 -22.60
C VAL A 105 4.03 -4.96 -23.07
N THR A 106 3.08 -4.87 -24.00
CA THR A 106 2.76 -3.61 -24.65
C THR A 106 1.98 -2.67 -23.73
N TRP A 107 2.09 -1.40 -24.02
CA TRP A 107 1.31 -0.41 -23.30
C TRP A 107 -0.19 -0.63 -23.46
N ALA A 108 -0.60 -1.17 -24.62
CA ALA A 108 -2.01 -1.48 -24.84
C ALA A 108 -2.50 -2.53 -23.86
N ARG A 109 -1.69 -3.56 -23.60
CA ARG A 109 -2.08 -4.59 -22.65
C ARG A 109 -2.07 -4.07 -21.23
N ILE A 110 -1.08 -3.25 -20.89
CA ILE A 110 -1.01 -2.66 -19.57
C ILE A 110 -2.20 -1.75 -19.34
N GLY A 111 -2.51 -0.91 -20.33
CA GLY A 111 -3.66 -0.04 -20.22
C GLY A 111 -4.96 -0.80 -20.07
N ALA A 112 -5.11 -1.88 -20.82
CA ALA A 112 -6.31 -2.69 -20.72
C ALA A 112 -6.46 -3.29 -19.32
N ALA A 113 -5.34 -3.75 -18.74
CA ALA A 113 -5.39 -4.32 -17.40
C ALA A 113 -5.78 -3.27 -16.37
N LEU A 114 -5.37 -2.03 -16.59
CA LEU A 114 -5.67 -0.95 -15.64
C LEU A 114 -6.99 -0.25 -15.95
N GLY A 115 -7.62 -0.60 -17.06
CA GLY A 115 -8.86 0.06 -17.45
C GLY A 115 -8.68 1.45 -18.01
N ILE A 116 -7.50 1.74 -18.56
CA ILE A 116 -7.20 3.05 -19.15
C ILE A 116 -6.68 2.87 -20.56
N ALA A 117 -6.65 3.96 -21.31
CA ALA A 117 -6.18 3.92 -22.69
C ALA A 117 -4.67 3.68 -22.72
N ARG A 118 -4.21 3.14 -23.86
CA ARG A 118 -2.79 2.92 -24.06
C ARG A 118 -1.98 4.19 -23.83
N GLN A 119 -2.46 5.30 -24.36
CA GLN A 119 -1.76 6.57 -24.24
C GLN A 119 -1.69 7.02 -22.78
N SER A 120 -2.77 6.83 -22.04
CA SER A 120 -2.79 7.20 -20.63
C SER A 120 -1.81 6.36 -19.83
N ALA A 121 -1.71 5.07 -20.13
CA ALA A 121 -0.76 4.21 -19.46
C ALA A 121 0.67 4.66 -19.73
N TRP A 122 0.95 4.97 -20.98
CA TRP A 122 2.27 5.45 -21.36
C TRP A 122 2.61 6.75 -20.63
N GLU A 123 1.68 7.69 -20.63
CA GLU A 123 1.93 8.97 -19.99
C GLU A 123 2.18 8.83 -18.50
N ARG A 124 1.45 7.92 -17.88
CA ARG A 124 1.53 7.78 -16.44
C ARG A 124 2.78 7.04 -15.98
N PHE A 125 3.23 6.05 -16.74
CA PHE A 125 4.25 5.14 -16.25
C PHE A 125 5.56 5.16 -17.01
N SER A 126 5.63 5.81 -18.16
CA SER A 126 6.85 5.74 -18.96
C SER A 126 7.99 6.58 -18.38
N GLY A 127 7.65 7.60 -17.63
CA GLY A 127 8.67 8.53 -17.14
C GLY A 127 9.19 9.46 -18.21
N GLU A 128 8.55 9.51 -19.36
CA GLU A 128 8.96 10.40 -20.45
C GLU A 128 7.98 11.54 -20.56
N ASP A 129 8.52 12.72 -20.76
CA ASP A 129 7.69 13.92 -20.90
C ASP A 129 7.32 14.19 -22.33
#